data_b9e5505447f8555a9b6e705677e13a25
#
_entry.id   b9e5505447f8555a9b6e705677e13a25
#
_cell.length_a   1.000
_cell.length_b   1.000
_cell.length_c   1.000
_cell.angle_alpha   90.00
_cell.angle_beta   90.00
_cell.angle_gamma   90.00
#
_symmetry.space_group_name_H-M   'P 1'
#
loop_
_entity.id
_entity.type
_entity.pdbx_description
1 polymer ?
#
loop_
_entity_poly.entity_id
_entity_poly.type
_entity_poly.pdbx_seq_one_letter_code
_entity_poly.pdbx_strand_id
1 'polypeptide(L)'
;MDFITAVKTVLIEKYATFTGRARRSEYWWYTLATVLVSLILGLINIKILSGLVNIALLIPGIAVSMRRLHDIGKCGWWLLLGFIPLVNLYLIYLFVKDSQPGENEYGASPKA
;
A
#
# COMPACT_ATOMS: atom_id res chain seq x y z
N MET A 1 -1.12 7.49 -11.98
CA MET A 1 -0.35 8.17 -10.92
C MET A 1 1.13 7.87 -11.15
N ASP A 2 1.99 8.88 -11.11
CA ASP A 2 3.41 8.66 -11.26
C ASP A 2 4.08 8.31 -9.92
N PHE A 3 5.37 7.99 -9.96
CA PHE A 3 6.11 7.57 -8.76
C PHE A 3 6.10 8.64 -7.67
N ILE A 4 6.44 9.86 -8.02
CA ILE A 4 6.55 10.94 -7.03
C ILE A 4 5.19 11.27 -6.42
N THR A 5 4.16 11.38 -7.24
CA THR A 5 2.80 11.64 -6.76
C THR A 5 2.30 10.51 -5.86
N ALA A 6 2.56 9.26 -6.23
CA ALA A 6 2.12 8.11 -5.43
C ALA A 6 2.81 8.09 -4.06
N VAL A 7 4.12 8.26 -4.01
CA VAL A 7 4.88 8.26 -2.76
C VAL A 7 4.46 9.43 -1.87
N LYS A 8 4.29 10.60 -2.46
CA LYS A 8 3.85 11.79 -1.75
C LYS A 8 2.45 11.61 -1.15
N THR A 9 1.53 11.01 -1.91
CA THR A 9 0.18 10.74 -1.43
C THR A 9 0.22 9.80 -0.23
N VAL A 10 0.98 8.72 -0.32
CA VAL A 10 1.04 7.71 0.75
C VAL A 10 1.75 8.25 1.99
N LEU A 11 2.88 8.93 1.83
CA LEU A 11 3.71 9.34 2.96
C LEU A 11 3.29 10.67 3.58
N ILE A 12 2.73 11.60 2.83
CA ILE A 12 2.44 12.94 3.30
C ILE A 12 0.94 13.17 3.45
N GLU A 13 0.18 12.99 2.37
CA GLU A 13 -1.24 13.34 2.33
C GLU A 13 -2.11 12.35 3.08
N LYS A 14 -1.79 11.06 3.00
CA LYS A 14 -2.61 9.98 3.55
C LYS A 14 -1.80 9.01 4.39
N TYR A 15 -0.88 9.53 5.20
CA TYR A 15 0.03 8.71 5.99
C TYR A 15 -0.70 7.66 6.84
N ALA A 16 -1.74 8.06 7.53
CA ALA A 16 -2.54 7.16 8.37
C ALA A 16 -4.01 7.19 7.98
N THR A 17 -4.30 7.31 6.67
CA THR A 17 -5.68 7.33 6.17
C THR A 17 -6.08 5.92 5.79
N PHE A 18 -6.92 5.29 6.62
CA PHE A 18 -7.36 3.92 6.44
C PHE A 18 -8.70 3.81 5.72
N THR A 19 -9.31 4.94 5.39
CA THR A 19 -10.60 5.00 4.67
C THR A 19 -10.38 5.46 3.24
N GLY A 20 -11.37 5.23 2.37
CA GLY A 20 -11.27 5.61 0.97
C GLY A 20 -10.65 4.51 0.12
N ARG A 21 -10.24 4.87 -1.08
CA ARG A 21 -9.73 3.94 -2.09
C ARG A 21 -8.37 4.39 -2.58
N ALA A 22 -7.51 3.43 -2.92
CA ALA A 22 -6.22 3.69 -3.55
C ALA A 22 -6.15 2.96 -4.89
N ARG A 23 -5.66 3.65 -5.92
CA ARG A 23 -5.50 3.02 -7.23
C ARG A 23 -4.27 2.12 -7.24
N ARG A 24 -4.24 1.21 -8.23
CA ARG A 24 -3.18 0.21 -8.39
C ARG A 24 -1.79 0.84 -8.43
N SER A 25 -1.63 1.94 -9.16
CA SER A 25 -0.34 2.63 -9.29
C SER A 25 0.13 3.23 -7.96
N GLU A 26 -0.76 3.76 -7.13
CA GLU A 26 -0.41 4.31 -5.82
C GLU A 26 0.24 3.24 -4.94
N TYR A 27 -0.38 2.06 -4.87
CA TYR A 27 0.13 0.95 -4.05
C TYR A 27 1.48 0.44 -4.58
N TRP A 28 1.57 0.19 -5.88
CA TRP A 28 2.77 -0.45 -6.44
C TRP A 28 3.96 0.48 -6.50
N TRP A 29 3.77 1.78 -6.76
CA TRP A 29 4.86 2.74 -6.67
C TRP A 29 5.38 2.89 -5.25
N TYR A 30 4.48 2.87 -4.26
CA TYR A 30 4.89 2.91 -2.86
C TYR A 30 5.65 1.64 -2.48
N THR A 31 5.20 0.48 -2.93
CA THR A 31 5.88 -0.80 -2.69
C THR A 31 7.29 -0.77 -3.26
N LEU A 32 7.46 -0.26 -4.49
CA LEU A 32 8.78 -0.12 -5.10
C LEU A 32 9.66 0.82 -4.27
N ALA A 33 9.12 1.95 -3.82
CA ALA A 33 9.88 2.90 -3.01
C ALA A 33 10.37 2.26 -1.70
N THR A 34 9.52 1.49 -1.02
CA THR A 34 9.89 0.84 0.23
C THR A 34 10.96 -0.23 0.02
N VAL A 35 10.88 -0.99 -1.07
CA VAL A 35 11.89 -1.98 -1.42
C VAL A 35 13.24 -1.30 -1.67
N LEU A 36 13.25 -0.21 -2.44
CA LEU A 36 14.48 0.53 -2.74
C LEU A 36 15.11 1.11 -1.47
N VAL A 37 14.31 1.71 -0.61
CA VAL A 37 14.81 2.24 0.68
C VAL A 37 15.39 1.13 1.54
N SER A 38 14.72 -0.01 1.62
CA SER A 38 15.19 -1.16 2.41
C SER A 38 16.50 -1.71 1.88
N LEU A 39 16.67 -1.79 0.57
CA LEU A 39 17.91 -2.23 -0.05
C LEU A 39 19.06 -1.27 0.25
N ILE A 40 18.84 0.02 0.13
CA ILE A 40 19.86 1.04 0.41
C ILE A 40 20.29 0.98 1.87
N LEU A 41 19.33 0.89 2.80
CA LEU A 41 19.65 0.81 4.22
C LEU A 41 20.38 -0.48 4.57
N GLY A 42 20.05 -1.58 3.91
CA GLY A 42 20.75 -2.85 4.08
C GLY A 42 22.19 -2.77 3.62
N LEU A 43 22.47 -2.07 2.51
CA LEU A 43 23.82 -1.88 1.99
C LEU A 43 24.67 -1.00 2.91
N ILE A 44 24.06 0.03 3.51
CA ILE A 44 24.76 0.92 4.46
C ILE A 44 25.02 0.20 5.78
N ASN A 45 24.21 -0.82 6.09
CA ASN A 45 24.37 -1.67 7.30
C ASN A 45 24.22 -0.89 8.62
N ILE A 46 23.28 0.06 8.66
CA ILE A 46 22.91 0.77 9.88
C ILE A 46 21.60 0.16 10.40
N LYS A 47 21.72 -0.81 11.31
CA LYS A 47 20.57 -1.61 11.76
C LYS A 47 19.52 -0.79 12.50
N ILE A 48 19.95 0.13 13.38
CA ILE A 48 19.02 0.96 14.15
C ILE A 48 18.23 1.88 13.24
N LEU A 49 18.90 2.52 12.27
CA LEU A 49 18.23 3.37 11.30
C LEU A 49 17.24 2.58 10.43
N SER A 50 17.66 1.39 9.97
CA SER A 50 16.79 0.52 9.17
C SER A 50 15.53 0.15 9.94
N GLY A 51 15.65 -0.20 11.22
CA GLY A 51 14.51 -0.55 12.07
C GLY A 51 13.55 0.61 12.25
N LEU A 52 14.08 1.82 12.51
CA LEU A 52 13.25 3.01 12.69
C LEU A 52 12.51 3.39 11.41
N VAL A 53 13.20 3.32 10.26
CA VAL A 53 12.58 3.64 8.97
C VAL A 53 11.50 2.62 8.62
N ASN A 54 11.75 1.33 8.84
CA ASN A 54 10.76 0.30 8.56
C ASN A 54 9.51 0.46 9.42
N ILE A 55 9.66 0.81 10.69
CA ILE A 55 8.52 1.09 11.56
C ILE A 55 7.76 2.32 11.08
N ALA A 56 8.47 3.37 10.69
CA ALA A 56 7.84 4.59 10.19
C ALA A 56 7.07 4.36 8.88
N LEU A 57 7.53 3.43 8.05
CA LEU A 57 6.87 3.10 6.77
C LEU A 57 5.74 2.08 6.94
N LEU A 58 5.65 1.42 8.10
CA LEU A 58 4.64 0.39 8.33
C LEU A 58 3.23 0.97 8.32
N ILE A 59 3.00 2.08 9.01
CA ILE A 59 1.67 2.70 9.09
C ILE A 59 1.15 3.13 7.71
N PRO A 60 1.90 3.90 6.91
CA PRO A 60 1.42 4.25 5.57
C PRO A 60 1.31 3.02 4.66
N GLY A 61 2.14 1.99 4.87
CA GLY A 61 2.02 0.73 4.13
C GLY A 61 0.71 0.01 4.41
N ILE A 62 0.31 -0.07 5.67
CA ILE A 62 -0.99 -0.65 6.05
C ILE A 62 -2.12 0.22 5.51
N ALA A 63 -2.01 1.54 5.63
CA ALA A 63 -3.03 2.46 5.16
C ALA A 63 -3.30 2.33 3.66
N VAL A 64 -2.23 2.34 2.84
CA VAL A 64 -2.40 2.20 1.39
C VAL A 64 -2.90 0.81 1.01
N SER A 65 -2.49 -0.22 1.73
CA SER A 65 -2.96 -1.59 1.48
C SER A 65 -4.46 -1.71 1.77
N MET A 66 -4.94 -1.15 2.86
CA MET A 66 -6.37 -1.14 3.17
C MET A 66 -7.15 -0.35 2.13
N ARG A 67 -6.66 0.83 1.74
CA ARG A 67 -7.31 1.63 0.69
C ARG A 67 -7.30 0.90 -0.65
N ARG A 68 -6.27 0.10 -0.92
CA ARG A 68 -6.19 -0.70 -2.14
C ARG A 68 -7.23 -1.81 -2.16
N LEU A 69 -7.47 -2.46 -1.01
CA LEU A 69 -8.53 -3.45 -0.89
C LEU A 69 -9.91 -2.80 -1.05
N HIS A 70 -10.11 -1.61 -0.48
CA HIS A 70 -11.35 -0.87 -0.65
C HIS A 70 -11.62 -0.54 -2.12
N ASP A 71 -10.55 -0.27 -2.88
CA ASP A 71 -10.65 0.07 -4.29
C ASP A 71 -11.24 -1.07 -5.13
N ILE A 72 -11.08 -2.30 -4.70
CA ILE A 72 -11.65 -3.47 -5.37
C ILE A 72 -12.87 -4.03 -4.63
N GLY A 73 -13.42 -3.27 -3.70
CA GLY A 73 -14.64 -3.63 -2.98
C GLY A 73 -14.46 -4.60 -1.82
N LYS A 74 -13.24 -4.77 -1.32
CA LYS A 74 -12.93 -5.67 -0.19
C LYS A 74 -12.68 -4.85 1.07
N CYS A 75 -13.02 -5.38 2.24
CA CYS A 75 -12.74 -4.70 3.50
C CYS A 75 -11.28 -4.90 3.92
N GLY A 76 -10.80 -4.05 4.85
CA GLY A 76 -9.41 -4.08 5.30
C GLY A 76 -8.98 -5.36 6.01
N TRP A 77 -9.94 -6.12 6.56
CA TRP A 77 -9.65 -7.37 7.23
C TRP A 77 -9.02 -8.43 6.32
N TRP A 78 -9.18 -8.29 5.00
CA TRP A 78 -8.52 -9.17 4.04
C TRP A 78 -6.99 -9.13 4.16
N LEU A 79 -6.41 -8.06 4.72
CA LEU A 79 -4.97 -8.00 4.98
C LEU A 79 -4.46 -9.10 5.89
N LEU A 80 -5.31 -9.61 6.80
CA LEU A 80 -4.92 -10.68 7.70
C LEU A 80 -4.58 -11.98 6.96
N LEU A 81 -5.06 -12.13 5.73
CA LEU A 81 -4.71 -13.27 4.88
C LEU A 81 -3.22 -13.29 4.53
N GLY A 82 -2.53 -12.15 4.63
CA GLY A 82 -1.10 -12.06 4.40
C GLY A 82 -0.27 -12.90 5.37
N PHE A 83 -0.83 -13.23 6.53
CA PHE A 83 -0.15 -14.05 7.54
C PHE A 83 -0.33 -15.56 7.29
N ILE A 84 -1.14 -15.96 6.32
CA ILE A 84 -1.41 -17.37 6.03
C ILE A 84 -0.60 -17.78 4.80
N PRO A 85 0.35 -18.74 4.92
CA PRO A 85 1.13 -19.20 3.77
C PRO A 85 0.22 -19.69 2.64
N LEU A 86 0.61 -19.44 1.40
CA LEU A 86 -0.12 -19.74 0.16
C LEU A 86 -1.35 -18.86 -0.04
N VAL A 87 -2.17 -18.62 0.98
CA VAL A 87 -3.33 -17.72 0.87
C VAL A 87 -2.87 -16.29 0.60
N ASN A 88 -1.68 -15.90 1.09
CA ASN A 88 -1.13 -14.58 0.83
C ASN A 88 -0.86 -14.32 -0.66
N LEU A 89 -0.72 -15.36 -1.47
CA LEU A 89 -0.58 -15.22 -2.93
C LEU A 89 -1.89 -14.70 -3.55
N TYR A 90 -3.03 -15.11 -3.02
CA TYR A 90 -4.31 -14.58 -3.44
C TYR A 90 -4.41 -13.08 -3.12
N LEU A 91 -3.87 -12.65 -2.00
CA LEU A 91 -3.84 -11.24 -1.63
C LEU A 91 -3.03 -10.41 -2.64
N ILE A 92 -1.89 -10.94 -3.10
CA ILE A 92 -1.10 -10.28 -4.15
C ILE A 92 -1.93 -10.15 -5.43
N TYR A 93 -2.67 -11.17 -5.80
CA TYR A 93 -3.57 -11.12 -6.94
C TYR A 93 -4.59 -10.00 -6.80
N LEU A 94 -5.16 -9.81 -5.60
CA LEU A 94 -6.11 -8.75 -5.35
C LEU A 94 -5.47 -7.35 -5.53
N PHE A 95 -4.23 -7.19 -5.13
CA PHE A 95 -3.53 -5.91 -5.28
C PHE A 95 -3.18 -5.56 -6.73
N VAL A 96 -3.12 -6.56 -7.61
CA VAL A 96 -2.84 -6.35 -9.03
C VAL A 96 -4.11 -6.01 -9.81
N LYS A 97 -5.29 -6.34 -9.29
CA LYS A 97 -6.55 -6.05 -9.97
C LYS A 97 -6.73 -4.56 -10.18
N ASP A 98 -7.39 -4.20 -11.27
CA ASP A 98 -7.71 -2.81 -11.54
C ASP A 98 -8.79 -2.30 -10.58
N SER A 99 -8.91 -0.98 -10.48
CA SER A 99 -9.91 -0.33 -9.63
C SER A 99 -11.32 -0.79 -10.03
N GLN A 100 -12.16 -1.02 -9.03
CA GLN A 100 -13.58 -1.32 -9.28
C GLN A 100 -14.22 -0.09 -9.94
N PRO A 101 -14.95 -0.25 -11.05
CA PRO A 101 -15.52 0.90 -11.74
C PRO A 101 -16.62 1.57 -10.91
N GLY A 102 -16.71 2.89 -11.04
CA GLY A 102 -17.71 3.69 -10.36
C GLY A 102 -17.53 3.80 -8.86
N GLU A 103 -18.56 4.30 -8.20
CA GLU A 103 -18.58 4.42 -6.75
C GLU A 103 -18.90 3.08 -6.10
N ASN A 104 -18.24 2.76 -5.00
CA ASN A 104 -18.59 1.62 -4.16
C ASN A 104 -18.78 2.11 -2.71
N GLU A 105 -18.97 1.18 -1.76
CA GLU A 105 -19.19 1.55 -0.36
C GLU A 105 -18.04 2.34 0.27
N TYR A 106 -16.87 2.36 -0.35
CA TYR A 106 -15.67 3.04 0.15
C TYR A 106 -15.40 4.37 -0.56
N GLY A 107 -16.24 4.78 -1.49
CA GLY A 107 -16.14 6.05 -2.18
C GLY A 107 -16.07 5.94 -3.69
N ALA A 108 -15.81 7.08 -4.34
CA ALA A 108 -15.70 7.15 -5.79
C ALA A 108 -14.43 6.50 -6.29
N SER A 109 -14.44 6.02 -7.54
CA SER A 109 -13.27 5.43 -8.15
C SER A 109 -12.15 6.46 -8.27
N PRO A 110 -10.92 6.15 -7.83
CA PRO A 110 -9.80 7.07 -7.97
C PRO A 110 -9.35 7.25 -9.42
N LYS A 111 -9.87 6.46 -10.34
CA LYS A 111 -9.60 6.57 -11.77
C LYS A 111 -10.65 7.41 -12.50
N ALA A 112 -11.71 7.77 -11.83
CA ALA A 112 -12.79 8.56 -12.43
C ALA A 112 -12.41 10.02 -12.63
#